data_3b00b303fc7263a59931ea04640b3422
#
_entry.id   3b00b303fc7263a59931ea04640b3422
#
_cell.length_a   1.000
_cell.length_b   1.000
_cell.length_c   1.000
_cell.angle_alpha   90.00
_cell.angle_beta   90.00
_cell.angle_gamma   90.00
#
_symmetry.space_group_name_H-M   'P 1'
#
loop_
_entity.id
_entity.type
_entity.pdbx_description
1 polymer ?
#
loop_
_entity_poly.entity_id
_entity_poly.type
_entity_poly.pdbx_seq_one_letter_code
_entity_poly.pdbx_strand_id
1 'polypeptide(L)'
;MSAVLTPSKADASHYASRAIAEEYNYDVVRLFAIATVVWGLVGMSVGVWIAAQLAFPTLAEGIPWLSYGRLRPLHTNAVIFAFGGSALLATSYYIVQRTCHTRLFSDGLALFTFWGYQAVIVLAAIALPLGITSTHEYAELAWPIDLLLAVV
;
A
#
# COMPACT_ATOMS: atom_id res chain seq x y z
N MET A 1 49.10 28.79 11.25
CA MET A 1 48.45 28.76 9.94
C MET A 1 47.72 27.42 9.82
N SER A 2 46.43 27.37 10.18
CA SER A 2 45.64 26.12 10.08
C SER A 2 45.15 25.97 8.64
N ALA A 3 45.56 24.89 7.99
CA ALA A 3 45.09 24.54 6.65
C ALA A 3 43.60 24.22 6.75
N VAL A 4 42.74 25.04 6.15
CA VAL A 4 41.32 24.73 5.97
C VAL A 4 41.23 23.62 4.91
N LEU A 5 41.01 22.38 5.36
CA LEU A 5 40.76 21.25 4.46
C LEU A 5 39.47 21.51 3.69
N THR A 6 39.56 21.79 2.41
CA THR A 6 38.42 21.83 1.52
C THR A 6 37.83 20.40 1.38
N PRO A 7 36.54 20.16 1.64
CA PRO A 7 35.96 18.84 1.51
C PRO A 7 36.11 18.32 0.07
N SER A 8 36.35 17.02 -0.06
CA SER A 8 36.44 16.39 -1.36
C SER A 8 35.11 16.41 -2.09
N LYS A 9 35.12 16.25 -3.42
CA LYS A 9 33.90 16.22 -4.23
C LYS A 9 32.93 15.07 -3.80
N ALA A 10 33.51 13.99 -3.29
CA ALA A 10 32.79 12.85 -2.72
C ALA A 10 32.11 13.23 -1.39
N ASP A 11 32.79 13.96 -0.51
CA ASP A 11 32.24 14.46 0.75
C ASP A 11 31.12 15.44 0.49
N ALA A 12 31.31 16.39 -0.44
CA ALA A 12 30.27 17.35 -0.81
C ALA A 12 29.00 16.68 -1.34
N SER A 13 29.14 15.61 -2.16
CA SER A 13 27.99 14.84 -2.65
C SER A 13 27.27 14.07 -1.53
N HIS A 14 28.02 13.53 -0.58
CA HIS A 14 27.46 12.82 0.58
C HIS A 14 26.70 13.78 1.51
N TYR A 15 27.25 14.97 1.80
CA TYR A 15 26.57 15.99 2.59
C TYR A 15 25.30 16.51 1.89
N ALA A 16 25.35 16.73 0.58
CA ALA A 16 24.17 17.15 -0.19
C ALA A 16 23.07 16.09 -0.19
N SER A 17 23.42 14.80 -0.36
CA SER A 17 22.46 13.70 -0.29
C SER A 17 21.81 13.57 1.09
N ARG A 18 22.59 13.79 2.15
CA ARG A 18 22.12 13.73 3.54
C ARG A 18 21.20 14.91 3.85
N ALA A 19 21.54 16.10 3.41
CA ALA A 19 20.70 17.29 3.57
C ALA A 19 19.34 17.15 2.84
N ILE A 20 19.32 16.55 1.64
CA ILE A 20 18.09 16.25 0.92
C ILE A 20 17.25 15.17 1.66
N ALA A 21 17.89 14.18 2.27
CA ALA A 21 17.17 13.17 3.06
C ALA A 21 16.60 13.72 4.36
N GLU A 22 17.23 14.73 4.95
CA GLU A 22 16.73 15.45 6.12
C GLU A 22 15.60 16.43 5.77
N GLU A 23 15.58 16.94 4.54
CA GLU A 23 14.58 17.89 4.05
C GLU A 23 13.21 17.25 3.78
N TYR A 24 13.17 15.98 3.34
CA TYR A 24 11.94 15.30 2.96
C TYR A 24 11.74 13.98 3.72
N ASN A 25 10.50 13.61 4.00
CA ASN A 25 10.17 12.30 4.58
C ASN A 25 10.03 11.25 3.47
N TYR A 26 11.12 10.57 3.14
CA TYR A 26 11.11 9.46 2.20
C TYR A 26 10.76 8.11 2.83
N ASP A 27 10.74 7.97 4.14
CA ASP A 27 10.46 6.70 4.81
C ASP A 27 9.04 6.24 4.54
N VAL A 28 8.05 7.15 4.69
CA VAL A 28 6.65 6.83 4.39
C VAL A 28 6.44 6.53 2.89
N VAL A 29 7.12 7.24 2.00
CA VAL A 29 7.07 6.98 0.55
C VAL A 29 7.60 5.58 0.24
N ARG A 30 8.74 5.22 0.84
CA ARG A 30 9.35 3.89 0.69
C ARG A 30 8.45 2.78 1.24
N LEU A 31 7.83 2.98 2.40
CA LEU A 31 6.90 2.02 2.99
C LEU A 31 5.71 1.76 2.06
N PHE A 32 5.07 2.81 1.54
CA PHE A 32 3.98 2.65 0.57
C PHE A 32 4.44 2.03 -0.75
N ALA A 33 5.63 2.36 -1.24
CA ALA A 33 6.19 1.75 -2.45
C ALA A 33 6.43 0.24 -2.27
N ILE A 34 6.98 -0.18 -1.13
CA ILE A 34 7.15 -1.60 -0.80
C ILE A 34 5.79 -2.28 -0.67
N ALA A 35 4.84 -1.68 0.05
CA ALA A 35 3.48 -2.20 0.19
C ALA A 35 2.80 -2.39 -1.17
N THR A 36 2.98 -1.43 -2.10
CA THR A 36 2.49 -1.55 -3.48
C THR A 36 2.99 -2.83 -4.14
N VAL A 37 4.28 -3.11 -4.11
CA VAL A 37 4.84 -4.33 -4.73
C VAL A 37 4.30 -5.59 -4.06
N VAL A 38 4.25 -5.62 -2.72
CA VAL A 38 3.75 -6.76 -1.95
C VAL A 38 2.28 -7.03 -2.30
N TRP A 39 1.42 -6.03 -2.25
CA TRP A 39 0.00 -6.19 -2.55
C TRP A 39 -0.26 -6.45 -4.04
N GLY A 40 0.58 -5.95 -4.94
CA GLY A 40 0.56 -6.28 -6.35
C GLY A 40 0.78 -7.79 -6.57
N LEU A 41 1.80 -8.35 -5.95
CA LEU A 41 2.08 -9.79 -6.02
C LEU A 41 0.93 -10.63 -5.42
N VAL A 42 0.43 -10.25 -4.25
CA VAL A 42 -0.69 -10.96 -3.60
C VAL A 42 -1.95 -10.87 -4.46
N GLY A 43 -2.35 -9.68 -4.90
CA GLY A 43 -3.54 -9.47 -5.72
C GLY A 43 -3.48 -10.25 -7.03
N MET A 44 -2.34 -10.22 -7.72
CA MET A 44 -2.15 -10.97 -8.98
C MET A 44 -2.17 -12.48 -8.75
N SER A 45 -1.60 -12.97 -7.65
CA SER A 45 -1.65 -14.40 -7.30
C SER A 45 -3.08 -14.89 -7.06
N VAL A 46 -3.90 -14.10 -6.36
CA VAL A 46 -5.34 -14.39 -6.20
C VAL A 46 -6.04 -14.40 -7.56
N GLY A 47 -5.70 -13.44 -8.45
CA GLY A 47 -6.23 -13.39 -9.83
C GLY A 47 -5.91 -14.65 -10.65
N VAL A 48 -4.68 -15.13 -10.58
CA VAL A 48 -4.27 -16.40 -11.24
C VAL A 48 -5.06 -17.57 -10.68
N TRP A 49 -5.23 -17.63 -9.35
CA TRP A 49 -6.00 -18.69 -8.70
C TRP A 49 -7.46 -18.72 -9.14
N ILE A 50 -8.16 -17.57 -9.14
CA ILE A 50 -9.56 -17.52 -9.62
C ILE A 50 -9.68 -17.81 -11.12
N ALA A 51 -8.70 -17.41 -11.93
CA ALA A 51 -8.66 -17.75 -13.35
C ALA A 51 -8.49 -19.27 -13.54
N ALA A 52 -7.65 -19.92 -12.75
CA ALA A 52 -7.48 -21.37 -12.77
C ALA A 52 -8.78 -22.10 -12.39
N GLN A 53 -9.58 -21.57 -11.46
CA GLN A 53 -10.89 -22.15 -11.11
C GLN A 53 -11.90 -22.09 -12.27
N LEU A 54 -11.81 -21.11 -13.15
CA LEU A 54 -12.66 -21.07 -14.34
C LEU A 54 -12.29 -22.16 -15.34
N ALA A 55 -10.99 -22.51 -15.44
CA ALA A 55 -10.53 -23.61 -16.28
C ALA A 55 -10.73 -24.99 -15.63
N PHE A 56 -10.60 -25.08 -14.32
CA PHE A 56 -10.68 -26.30 -13.53
C PHE A 56 -11.64 -26.11 -12.33
N PRO A 57 -12.95 -26.24 -12.51
CA PRO A 57 -13.96 -25.92 -11.49
C PRO A 57 -13.82 -26.70 -10.18
N THR A 58 -13.19 -27.89 -10.22
CA THR A 58 -12.98 -28.76 -9.06
C THR A 58 -11.86 -28.29 -8.11
N LEU A 59 -11.05 -27.29 -8.50
CA LEU A 59 -9.89 -26.83 -7.71
C LEU A 59 -10.23 -26.34 -6.30
N ALA A 60 -11.42 -25.81 -6.08
CA ALA A 60 -11.88 -25.30 -4.77
C ALA A 60 -13.06 -26.12 -4.20
N GLU A 61 -13.30 -27.32 -4.73
CA GLU A 61 -14.41 -28.16 -4.31
C GLU A 61 -14.26 -28.56 -2.82
N GLY A 62 -15.30 -28.30 -2.04
CA GLY A 62 -15.29 -28.54 -0.59
C GLY A 62 -14.60 -27.47 0.27
N ILE A 63 -14.04 -26.39 -0.31
CA ILE A 63 -13.37 -25.30 0.42
C ILE A 63 -14.09 -23.96 0.18
N PRO A 64 -15.14 -23.62 0.97
CA PRO A 64 -16.00 -22.46 0.69
C PRO A 64 -15.26 -21.11 0.63
N TRP A 65 -14.24 -20.90 1.48
CA TRP A 65 -13.49 -19.65 1.54
C TRP A 65 -12.51 -19.45 0.37
N LEU A 66 -12.18 -20.52 -0.37
CA LEU A 66 -11.39 -20.47 -1.60
C LEU A 66 -12.26 -20.41 -2.87
N SER A 67 -13.59 -20.40 -2.75
CA SER A 67 -14.48 -20.38 -3.91
C SER A 67 -14.31 -19.09 -4.72
N TYR A 68 -14.54 -19.20 -6.03
CA TYR A 68 -14.48 -18.07 -6.98
C TYR A 68 -15.30 -16.85 -6.50
N GLY A 69 -16.52 -17.09 -6.02
CA GLY A 69 -17.43 -16.02 -5.59
C GLY A 69 -16.90 -15.22 -4.39
N ARG A 70 -16.09 -15.83 -3.52
CA ARG A 70 -15.48 -15.14 -2.36
C ARG A 70 -14.13 -14.52 -2.68
N LEU A 71 -13.36 -15.13 -3.58
CA LEU A 71 -12.06 -14.63 -3.97
C LEU A 71 -12.10 -13.53 -5.04
N ARG A 72 -13.17 -13.46 -5.86
CA ARG A 72 -13.33 -12.40 -6.85
C ARG A 72 -13.35 -11.01 -6.20
N PRO A 73 -14.20 -10.73 -5.21
CA PRO A 73 -14.16 -9.45 -4.47
C PRO A 73 -12.81 -9.18 -3.82
N LEU A 74 -12.18 -10.21 -3.24
CA LEU A 74 -10.85 -10.10 -2.65
C LEU A 74 -9.81 -9.66 -3.71
N HIS A 75 -9.79 -10.30 -4.88
CA HIS A 75 -8.89 -9.93 -5.98
C HIS A 75 -9.11 -8.48 -6.41
N THR A 76 -10.36 -8.10 -6.65
CA THR A 76 -10.72 -6.74 -7.09
C THR A 76 -10.28 -5.68 -6.08
N ASN A 77 -10.58 -5.89 -4.79
CA ASN A 77 -10.18 -4.99 -3.72
C ASN A 77 -8.66 -4.95 -3.52
N ALA A 78 -7.98 -6.10 -3.63
CA ALA A 78 -6.53 -6.16 -3.52
C ALA A 78 -5.83 -5.38 -4.64
N VAL A 79 -6.31 -5.48 -5.88
CA VAL A 79 -5.72 -4.78 -7.02
C VAL A 79 -6.04 -3.28 -7.01
N ILE A 80 -7.29 -2.90 -6.74
CA ILE A 80 -7.69 -1.49 -6.80
C ILE A 80 -7.19 -0.74 -5.57
N PHE A 81 -7.51 -1.22 -4.36
CA PHE A 81 -7.22 -0.49 -3.13
C PHE A 81 -5.84 -0.85 -2.55
N ALA A 82 -5.52 -2.13 -2.38
CA ALA A 82 -4.26 -2.45 -1.73
C ALA A 82 -3.06 -2.12 -2.64
N PHE A 83 -3.05 -2.55 -3.89
CA PHE A 83 -1.99 -2.23 -4.85
C PHE A 83 -2.11 -0.79 -5.36
N GLY A 84 -3.21 -0.44 -6.03
CA GLY A 84 -3.41 0.87 -6.65
C GLY A 84 -3.46 2.01 -5.64
N GLY A 85 -4.17 1.83 -4.52
CA GLY A 85 -4.25 2.82 -3.45
C GLY A 85 -2.90 3.06 -2.78
N SER A 86 -2.11 2.01 -2.49
CA SER A 86 -0.76 2.17 -1.96
C SER A 86 0.17 2.90 -2.94
N ALA A 87 0.08 2.60 -4.25
CA ALA A 87 0.83 3.29 -5.29
C ALA A 87 0.45 4.78 -5.37
N LEU A 88 -0.84 5.08 -5.29
CA LEU A 88 -1.35 6.45 -5.31
C LEU A 88 -0.85 7.23 -4.09
N LEU A 89 -0.91 6.66 -2.89
CA LEU A 89 -0.41 7.29 -1.67
C LEU A 89 1.11 7.50 -1.71
N ALA A 90 1.90 6.48 -2.15
CA ALA A 90 3.34 6.64 -2.35
C ALA A 90 3.66 7.82 -3.27
N THR A 91 2.97 7.88 -4.42
CA THR A 91 3.19 8.92 -5.41
C THR A 91 2.75 10.29 -4.89
N SER A 92 1.60 10.36 -4.21
CA SER A 92 1.08 11.59 -3.63
C SER A 92 2.02 12.18 -2.57
N TYR A 93 2.48 11.37 -1.62
CA TYR A 93 3.46 11.80 -0.61
C TYR A 93 4.78 12.26 -1.23
N TYR A 94 5.24 11.58 -2.28
CA TYR A 94 6.45 11.99 -2.99
C TYR A 94 6.25 13.32 -3.74
N ILE A 95 5.21 13.42 -4.57
CA ILE A 95 4.97 14.59 -5.43
C ILE A 95 4.71 15.83 -4.59
N VAL A 96 3.87 15.77 -3.55
CA VAL A 96 3.53 16.92 -2.71
C VAL A 96 4.79 17.52 -2.09
N GLN A 97 5.67 16.71 -1.49
CA GLN A 97 6.91 17.20 -0.91
C GLN A 97 7.82 17.86 -1.96
N ARG A 98 7.92 17.25 -3.14
CA ARG A 98 8.80 17.75 -4.22
C ARG A 98 8.27 19.01 -4.90
N THR A 99 6.95 19.09 -5.10
CA THR A 99 6.31 20.23 -5.78
C THR A 99 6.20 21.46 -4.87
N CYS A 100 5.87 21.22 -3.59
CA CYS A 100 5.77 22.28 -2.60
C CYS A 100 7.13 22.68 -1.99
N HIS A 101 8.21 21.95 -2.31
CA HIS A 101 9.54 22.13 -1.71
C HIS A 101 9.51 22.18 -0.18
N THR A 102 8.70 21.32 0.43
CA THR A 102 8.52 21.29 1.90
C THR A 102 8.34 19.88 2.39
N ARG A 103 8.75 19.63 3.64
CA ARG A 103 8.52 18.38 4.34
C ARG A 103 7.04 18.23 4.70
N LEU A 104 6.57 16.98 4.88
CA LEU A 104 5.25 16.69 5.39
C LEU A 104 5.02 17.37 6.76
N PHE A 105 3.79 17.82 6.99
CA PHE A 105 3.41 18.53 8.23
C PHE A 105 3.70 17.69 9.50
N SER A 106 3.46 16.37 9.44
CA SER A 106 3.67 15.47 10.58
C SER A 106 4.07 14.08 10.08
N ASP A 107 5.25 13.63 10.48
CA ASP A 107 5.74 12.28 10.20
C ASP A 107 4.90 11.23 10.95
N GLY A 108 4.44 11.54 12.16
CA GLY A 108 3.57 10.67 12.94
C GLY A 108 2.22 10.43 12.26
N LEU A 109 1.61 11.48 11.70
CA LEU A 109 0.36 11.36 10.95
C LEU A 109 0.56 10.54 9.67
N ALA A 110 1.66 10.74 8.97
CA ALA A 110 1.97 9.97 7.76
C ALA A 110 2.18 8.47 8.05
N LEU A 111 2.84 8.14 9.17
CA LEU A 111 2.99 6.76 9.64
C LEU A 111 1.66 6.17 10.13
N PHE A 112 0.83 6.96 10.81
CA PHE A 112 -0.52 6.54 11.20
C PHE A 112 -1.36 6.18 9.96
N THR A 113 -1.35 7.03 8.93
CA THR A 113 -2.02 6.75 7.66
C THR A 113 -1.49 5.47 7.03
N PHE A 114 -0.16 5.26 7.01
CA PHE A 114 0.40 4.04 6.46
C PHE A 114 -0.11 2.80 7.19
N TRP A 115 0.08 2.72 8.51
CA TRP A 115 -0.27 1.54 9.28
C TRP A 115 -1.77 1.31 9.38
N GLY A 116 -2.56 2.39 9.52
CA GLY A 116 -4.02 2.33 9.50
C GLY A 116 -4.54 1.79 8.17
N TYR A 117 -3.98 2.29 7.05
CA TYR A 117 -4.34 1.81 5.72
C TYR A 117 -3.98 0.33 5.51
N GLN A 118 -2.79 -0.11 5.96
CA GLN A 118 -2.43 -1.53 5.91
C GLN A 118 -3.35 -2.39 6.79
N ALA A 119 -3.73 -1.91 7.97
CA ALA A 119 -4.68 -2.63 8.84
C ALA A 119 -6.04 -2.81 8.16
N VAL A 120 -6.57 -1.78 7.50
CA VAL A 120 -7.81 -1.86 6.71
C VAL A 120 -7.70 -2.93 5.62
N ILE A 121 -6.59 -2.93 4.86
CA ILE A 121 -6.36 -3.92 3.79
C ILE A 121 -6.34 -5.35 4.35
N VAL A 122 -5.64 -5.58 5.46
CA VAL A 122 -5.55 -6.91 6.09
C VAL A 122 -6.92 -7.36 6.61
N LEU A 123 -7.68 -6.47 7.25
CA LEU A 123 -9.04 -6.76 7.72
C LEU A 123 -9.96 -7.13 6.54
N ALA A 124 -9.89 -6.39 5.44
CA ALA A 124 -10.62 -6.70 4.21
C ALA A 124 -10.21 -8.06 3.63
N ALA A 125 -8.89 -8.35 3.60
CA ALA A 125 -8.36 -9.62 3.11
C ALA A 125 -8.82 -10.84 3.93
N ILE A 126 -9.15 -10.64 5.19
CA ILE A 126 -9.71 -11.68 6.07
C ILE A 126 -11.25 -11.74 5.92
N ALA A 127 -11.93 -10.60 5.94
CA ALA A 127 -13.38 -10.54 5.94
C ALA A 127 -14.01 -11.07 4.65
N LEU A 128 -13.45 -10.73 3.49
CA LEU A 128 -14.02 -11.11 2.19
C LEU A 128 -14.05 -12.64 1.96
N PRO A 129 -12.97 -13.42 2.18
CA PRO A 129 -13.02 -14.88 2.08
C PRO A 129 -13.97 -15.53 3.10
N LEU A 130 -14.11 -14.94 4.28
CA LEU A 130 -15.07 -15.41 5.28
C LEU A 130 -16.53 -15.13 4.92
N GLY A 131 -16.76 -14.30 3.90
CA GLY A 131 -18.08 -13.90 3.45
C GLY A 131 -18.70 -12.78 4.28
N ILE A 132 -17.89 -12.06 5.06
CA ILE A 132 -18.29 -10.83 5.76
C ILE A 132 -18.17 -9.68 4.77
N THR A 133 -19.21 -9.46 3.99
CA THR A 133 -19.19 -8.53 2.86
C THR A 133 -20.54 -7.85 2.70
N SER A 134 -20.56 -6.66 2.12
CA SER A 134 -21.77 -6.02 1.63
C SER A 134 -22.11 -6.53 0.22
N THR A 135 -23.34 -6.30 -0.23
CA THR A 135 -23.80 -6.73 -1.55
C THR A 135 -23.56 -5.70 -2.66
N HIS A 136 -22.94 -4.58 -2.34
CA HIS A 136 -22.67 -3.51 -3.30
C HIS A 136 -21.37 -3.78 -4.06
N GLU A 137 -21.44 -3.83 -5.37
CA GLU A 137 -20.28 -4.02 -6.24
C GLU A 137 -19.29 -2.84 -6.08
N TYR A 138 -18.01 -3.15 -5.93
CA TYR A 138 -16.90 -2.22 -5.59
C TYR A 138 -17.02 -1.52 -4.22
N ALA A 139 -17.99 -1.88 -3.41
CA ALA A 139 -18.14 -1.45 -2.02
C ALA A 139 -18.49 -2.66 -1.14
N GLU A 140 -17.76 -3.75 -1.35
CA GLU A 140 -18.03 -5.03 -0.69
C GLU A 140 -17.56 -5.05 0.77
N LEU A 141 -16.85 -4.04 1.25
CA LEU A 141 -16.37 -4.01 2.64
C LEU A 141 -17.53 -3.89 3.63
N ALA A 142 -17.38 -4.53 4.77
CA ALA A 142 -18.33 -4.37 5.87
C ALA A 142 -18.20 -2.96 6.47
N TRP A 143 -19.32 -2.32 6.82
CA TRP A 143 -19.37 -0.95 7.31
C TRP A 143 -18.39 -0.58 8.44
N PRO A 144 -17.98 -1.49 9.37
CA PRO A 144 -16.96 -1.14 10.36
C PRO A 144 -15.59 -0.91 9.74
N ILE A 145 -15.27 -1.62 8.65
CA ILE A 145 -14.01 -1.46 7.90
C ILE A 145 -14.04 -0.15 7.13
N ASP A 146 -15.19 0.23 6.55
CA ASP A 146 -15.37 1.51 5.87
C ASP A 146 -15.21 2.69 6.83
N LEU A 147 -15.74 2.59 8.06
CA LEU A 147 -15.50 3.60 9.09
C LEU A 147 -14.03 3.72 9.48
N LEU A 148 -13.33 2.60 9.61
CA LEU A 148 -11.90 2.60 9.89
C LEU A 148 -11.11 3.26 8.74
N LEU A 149 -11.48 2.96 7.50
CA LEU A 149 -10.90 3.60 6.31
C LEU A 149 -11.14 5.12 6.29
N ALA A 150 -12.32 5.57 6.73
CA ALA A 150 -12.67 6.99 6.78
C ALA A 150 -11.87 7.78 7.86
N VAL A 151 -11.33 7.10 8.87
CA VAL A 151 -10.51 7.71 9.93
C VAL A 151 -9.04 7.80 9.52
N VAL A 152 -8.58 6.97 8.62
CA VAL A 152 -7.20 6.87 8.16
C VAL A 152 -6.90 7.83 7.01
#